data_cdb916a393eabcabcb4936fbaed4cb99
#
_entry.id   cdb916a393eabcabcb4936fbaed4cb99
#
_cell.length_a   1.000
_cell.length_b   1.000
_cell.length_c   1.000
_cell.angle_alpha   90.00
_cell.angle_beta   90.00
_cell.angle_gamma   90.00
#
_symmetry.space_group_name_H-M   'P 1'
#
loop_
_entity.id
_entity.type
_entity.pdbx_description
1 polymer ?
#
loop_
_entity_poly.entity_id
_entity_poly.type
_entity_poly.pdbx_seq_one_letter_code
_entity_poly.pdbx_strand_id
1 'polypeptide(L)'
;MAGAPLPVRNGLGPDRIRMPAGVGTKTVAEFLVETYPDERAHWLSLIDGGEVVDEHGRVVDRGTRYAPTRFVYFYRDPAPEIPVPFEIDILHRDDHLVVIDKPHFLATIPRGAHITETAVVRLRRALDLPDLTPAHRLDRMTAGVLVFLIRREDRRPYQELFVSQQVTKEYEAVAGHDPTLTFPRTIRSRIVKEHGIMTATEEPGEPNSETVVDLIETRDGRARYRLLPKTGRTHQLRLHMSSLGLPIEGDNYYPDFRRSEPGDFSTPLRLLARAIEFTDPRSGEVRRFESRRTLGW
;
A
#
# COMPACT_ATOMS: atom_id res chain seq x y z
N MET A 1 12.23 10.95 -13.38
CA MET A 1 12.05 12.00 -12.36
C MET A 1 13.25 11.94 -11.43
N ALA A 2 13.86 13.08 -11.09
CA ALA A 2 14.92 13.13 -10.09
C ALA A 2 14.41 12.53 -8.77
N GLY A 3 15.28 11.84 -8.02
CA GLY A 3 14.95 11.33 -6.69
C GLY A 3 14.65 12.48 -5.72
N ALA A 4 14.09 12.14 -4.54
CA ALA A 4 13.95 13.13 -3.49
C ALA A 4 15.34 13.72 -3.14
N PRO A 5 15.43 15.03 -2.84
CA PRO A 5 16.70 15.70 -2.58
C PRO A 5 17.33 15.30 -1.23
N LEU A 6 16.53 14.70 -0.35
CA LEU A 6 16.98 14.20 0.95
C LEU A 6 17.06 12.66 0.94
N PRO A 7 18.06 12.05 1.61
CA PRO A 7 18.21 10.60 1.69
C PRO A 7 17.11 9.96 2.55
N VAL A 8 17.03 8.64 2.52
CA VAL A 8 16.21 7.87 3.46
C VAL A 8 16.93 7.85 4.83
N ARG A 9 16.20 8.16 5.92
CA ARG A 9 16.68 8.08 7.31
C ARG A 9 15.87 7.02 8.07
N ASN A 10 16.52 6.07 8.70
CA ASN A 10 15.86 4.99 9.44
C ASN A 10 14.74 4.31 8.64
N GLY A 11 14.99 4.01 7.36
CA GLY A 11 14.03 3.38 6.46
C GLY A 11 12.90 4.31 5.96
N LEU A 12 12.76 5.52 6.52
CA LEU A 12 11.73 6.49 6.15
C LEU A 12 12.30 7.52 5.17
N GLY A 13 11.63 7.71 4.03
CA GLY A 13 11.96 8.77 3.09
C GLY A 13 11.45 10.13 3.57
N PRO A 14 11.96 11.23 3.01
CA PRO A 14 11.43 12.55 3.31
C PRO A 14 9.98 12.68 2.85
N ASP A 15 9.21 13.44 3.61
CA ASP A 15 7.91 13.95 3.19
C ASP A 15 8.07 15.14 2.26
N ARG A 16 7.00 15.48 1.56
CA ARG A 16 6.98 16.65 0.69
C ARG A 16 5.63 17.36 0.71
N ILE A 17 5.67 18.65 0.68
CA ILE A 17 4.50 19.51 0.51
C ILE A 17 4.59 20.22 -0.82
N ARG A 18 3.51 20.13 -1.62
CA ARG A 18 3.39 20.91 -2.84
C ARG A 18 2.87 22.29 -2.50
N MET A 19 3.52 23.31 -3.01
CA MET A 19 3.07 24.68 -2.92
C MET A 19 2.01 24.96 -4.01
N PRO A 20 0.72 25.16 -3.65
CA PRO A 20 -0.33 25.38 -4.65
C PRO A 20 -0.18 26.74 -5.38
N ALA A 21 -0.79 26.87 -6.54
CA ALA A 21 -0.91 28.13 -7.22
C ALA A 21 -2.03 29.00 -6.58
N GLY A 22 -1.93 30.33 -6.72
CA GLY A 22 -2.99 31.25 -6.28
C GLY A 22 -2.99 31.57 -4.78
N VAL A 23 -1.94 31.19 -4.04
CA VAL A 23 -1.77 31.57 -2.63
C VAL A 23 -1.08 32.92 -2.54
N GLY A 24 -1.59 33.82 -1.67
CA GLY A 24 -1.11 35.19 -1.52
C GLY A 24 0.15 35.36 -0.66
N THR A 25 0.75 34.27 -0.17
CA THR A 25 1.94 34.31 0.68
C THR A 25 3.19 34.69 -0.10
N LYS A 26 4.12 35.40 0.54
CA LYS A 26 5.36 35.87 -0.09
C LYS A 26 6.53 34.89 0.10
N THR A 27 6.53 34.17 1.21
CA THR A 27 7.60 33.22 1.55
C THR A 27 7.08 31.81 1.81
N VAL A 28 7.99 30.82 1.71
CA VAL A 28 7.69 29.43 2.06
C VAL A 28 7.32 29.30 3.53
N ALA A 29 8.00 30.06 4.41
CA ALA A 29 7.73 30.05 5.84
C ALA A 29 6.31 30.55 6.16
N GLU A 30 5.88 31.66 5.54
CA GLU A 30 4.50 32.19 5.67
C GLU A 30 3.49 31.12 5.22
N PHE A 31 3.70 30.49 4.05
CA PHE A 31 2.82 29.45 3.53
C PHE A 31 2.65 28.27 4.50
N LEU A 32 3.76 27.73 5.02
CA LEU A 32 3.71 26.58 5.93
C LEU A 32 2.99 26.94 7.24
N VAL A 33 3.28 28.09 7.81
CA VAL A 33 2.66 28.55 9.06
C VAL A 33 1.15 28.88 8.88
N GLU A 34 0.75 29.43 7.74
CA GLU A 34 -0.67 29.72 7.46
C GLU A 34 -1.46 28.44 7.14
N THR A 35 -0.81 27.46 6.46
CA THR A 35 -1.45 26.19 6.12
C THR A 35 -1.59 25.26 7.33
N TYR A 36 -0.65 25.32 8.26
CA TYR A 36 -0.60 24.46 9.46
C TYR A 36 -0.45 25.33 10.74
N PRO A 37 -1.47 26.09 11.11
CA PRO A 37 -1.38 27.06 12.20
C PRO A 37 -1.09 26.43 13.56
N ASP A 38 -1.62 25.21 13.80
CA ASP A 38 -1.39 24.46 15.05
C ASP A 38 0.05 23.95 15.18
N GLU A 39 0.77 23.82 14.06
CA GLU A 39 2.16 23.37 13.98
C GLU A 39 3.16 24.51 13.77
N ARG A 40 2.74 25.77 13.94
CA ARG A 40 3.55 26.97 13.66
C ARG A 40 4.96 26.91 14.25
N ALA A 41 5.06 26.58 15.54
CA ALA A 41 6.35 26.55 16.24
C ALA A 41 7.27 25.45 15.68
N HIS A 42 6.70 24.31 15.35
CA HIS A 42 7.39 23.18 14.73
C HIS A 42 7.96 23.57 13.35
N TRP A 43 7.15 24.16 12.47
CA TRP A 43 7.61 24.60 11.15
C TRP A 43 8.73 25.63 11.21
N LEU A 44 8.61 26.60 12.11
CA LEU A 44 9.68 27.59 12.29
C LEU A 44 10.96 26.96 12.82
N SER A 45 10.87 26.00 13.72
CA SER A 45 12.02 25.24 14.23
C SER A 45 12.72 24.45 13.12
N LEU A 46 11.97 23.74 12.26
CA LEU A 46 12.54 23.00 11.14
C LEU A 46 13.23 23.93 10.13
N ILE A 47 12.64 25.10 9.83
CA ILE A 47 13.22 26.09 8.93
C ILE A 47 14.50 26.67 9.51
N ASP A 48 14.48 27.11 10.78
CA ASP A 48 15.65 27.71 11.45
C ASP A 48 16.77 26.66 11.63
N GLY A 49 16.42 25.38 11.81
CA GLY A 49 17.34 24.25 11.87
C GLY A 49 17.89 23.80 10.50
N GLY A 50 17.43 24.39 9.39
CA GLY A 50 17.84 24.02 8.05
C GLY A 50 17.36 22.62 7.60
N GLU A 51 16.29 22.12 8.21
CA GLU A 51 15.74 20.78 7.96
C GLU A 51 14.68 20.75 6.84
N VAL A 52 14.28 21.91 6.33
CA VAL A 52 13.41 22.05 5.16
C VAL A 52 14.26 22.40 3.94
N VAL A 53 14.11 21.65 2.85
CA VAL A 53 14.84 21.90 1.60
C VAL A 53 13.89 22.00 0.40
N ASP A 54 14.33 22.68 -0.64
CA ASP A 54 13.62 22.73 -1.93
C ASP A 54 13.87 21.44 -2.75
N GLU A 55 13.28 21.35 -3.93
CA GLU A 55 13.43 20.21 -4.84
C GLU A 55 14.87 20.00 -5.39
N HIS A 56 15.76 20.95 -5.15
CA HIS A 56 17.19 20.91 -5.52
C HIS A 56 18.09 20.64 -4.31
N GLY A 57 17.50 20.43 -3.11
CA GLY A 57 18.25 20.19 -1.88
C GLY A 57 18.80 21.47 -1.23
N ARG A 58 18.39 22.67 -1.68
CA ARG A 58 18.80 23.94 -1.09
C ARG A 58 17.95 24.20 0.14
N VAL A 59 18.62 24.61 1.23
CA VAL A 59 17.93 24.92 2.49
C VAL A 59 16.94 26.06 2.29
N VAL A 60 15.75 25.87 2.83
CA VAL A 60 14.69 26.87 2.90
C VAL A 60 14.87 27.63 4.20
N ASP A 61 15.07 28.95 4.11
CA ASP A 61 15.10 29.88 5.24
C ASP A 61 13.79 30.70 5.33
N ARG A 62 13.69 31.58 6.35
CA ARG A 62 12.50 32.42 6.54
C ARG A 62 12.24 33.40 5.41
N GLY A 63 13.28 33.80 4.65
CA GLY A 63 13.19 34.73 3.51
C GLY A 63 13.02 34.03 2.16
N THR A 64 13.05 32.70 2.12
CA THR A 64 12.93 31.95 0.86
C THR A 64 11.58 32.24 0.21
N ARG A 65 11.62 32.76 -1.03
CA ARG A 65 10.42 33.16 -1.78
C ARG A 65 9.51 31.97 -2.08
N TYR A 66 8.21 32.19 -1.94
CA TYR A 66 7.19 31.23 -2.36
C TYR A 66 7.27 30.97 -3.86
N ALA A 67 7.33 29.70 -4.26
CA ALA A 67 7.38 29.30 -5.68
C ALA A 67 6.23 28.33 -5.98
N PRO A 68 5.14 28.78 -6.63
CA PRO A 68 3.98 27.93 -6.95
C PRO A 68 4.37 26.68 -7.71
N THR A 69 3.63 25.60 -7.49
CA THR A 69 3.80 24.25 -8.10
C THR A 69 5.06 23.50 -7.74
N ARG A 70 5.99 24.11 -7.01
CA ARG A 70 7.21 23.49 -6.47
C ARG A 70 6.94 22.68 -5.21
N PHE A 71 7.93 21.89 -4.81
CA PHE A 71 7.87 21.09 -3.60
C PHE A 71 8.92 21.53 -2.59
N VAL A 72 8.56 21.46 -1.31
CA VAL A 72 9.51 21.46 -0.21
C VAL A 72 9.55 20.08 0.43
N TYR A 73 10.71 19.68 0.93
CA TYR A 73 10.99 18.38 1.51
C TYR A 73 11.51 18.52 2.93
N PHE A 74 11.11 17.61 3.79
CA PHE A 74 11.50 17.61 5.21
C PHE A 74 11.35 16.20 5.77
N TYR A 75 11.88 15.97 6.97
CA TYR A 75 11.59 14.72 7.67
C TYR A 75 10.47 14.95 8.67
N ARG A 76 9.48 14.06 8.63
CA ARG A 76 8.47 14.01 9.68
C ARG A 76 9.05 13.30 10.89
N ASP A 77 8.73 13.80 12.07
CA ASP A 77 8.91 13.05 13.31
C ASP A 77 7.60 12.28 13.60
N PRO A 78 7.54 10.97 13.26
CA PRO A 78 6.31 10.23 13.42
C PRO A 78 6.04 9.95 14.90
N ALA A 79 4.78 10.11 15.31
CA ALA A 79 4.35 9.68 16.64
C ALA A 79 4.68 8.19 16.85
N PRO A 80 4.95 7.76 18.11
CA PRO A 80 5.15 6.35 18.41
C PRO A 80 3.98 5.49 17.94
N GLU A 81 4.29 4.42 17.20
CA GLU A 81 3.32 3.47 16.71
C GLU A 81 3.37 2.18 17.53
N ILE A 82 2.20 1.52 17.68
CA ILE A 82 2.14 0.20 18.27
C ILE A 82 2.81 -0.80 17.32
N PRO A 83 3.87 -1.51 17.75
CA PRO A 83 4.54 -2.47 16.90
C PRO A 83 3.60 -3.59 16.45
N VAL A 84 3.63 -3.92 15.16
CA VAL A 84 2.92 -5.11 14.64
C VAL A 84 3.75 -6.34 15.02
N PRO A 85 3.22 -7.26 15.87
CA PRO A 85 3.99 -8.33 16.51
C PRO A 85 4.22 -9.55 15.59
N PHE A 86 4.38 -9.30 14.30
CA PHE A 86 4.57 -10.36 13.31
C PHE A 86 5.80 -10.09 12.47
N GLU A 87 6.60 -11.13 12.24
CA GLU A 87 7.80 -11.06 11.41
C GLU A 87 7.47 -11.09 9.92
N ILE A 88 8.39 -10.56 9.14
CA ILE A 88 8.35 -10.59 7.68
C ILE A 88 9.26 -11.73 7.20
N ASP A 89 8.67 -12.76 6.59
CA ASP A 89 9.44 -13.84 5.98
C ASP A 89 9.91 -13.42 4.58
N ILE A 90 11.21 -13.59 4.29
CA ILE A 90 11.75 -13.39 2.95
C ILE A 90 11.61 -14.70 2.17
N LEU A 91 10.84 -14.66 1.08
CA LEU A 91 10.64 -15.80 0.18
C LEU A 91 11.76 -15.90 -0.85
N HIS A 92 12.25 -14.75 -1.33
CA HIS A 92 13.31 -14.65 -2.32
C HIS A 92 14.06 -13.32 -2.18
N ARG A 93 15.38 -13.35 -2.47
CA ARG A 93 16.21 -12.15 -2.61
C ARG A 93 17.28 -12.39 -3.66
N ASP A 94 17.41 -11.46 -4.59
CA ASP A 94 18.52 -11.38 -5.54
C ASP A 94 19.00 -9.91 -5.65
N ASP A 95 19.73 -9.55 -6.71
CA ASP A 95 20.24 -8.19 -6.92
C ASP A 95 19.18 -7.17 -7.32
N HIS A 96 17.98 -7.60 -7.70
CA HIS A 96 16.90 -6.79 -8.24
C HIS A 96 15.63 -6.82 -7.38
N LEU A 97 15.32 -7.97 -6.81
CA LEU A 97 14.08 -8.23 -6.10
C LEU A 97 14.30 -8.65 -4.65
N VAL A 98 13.41 -8.20 -3.79
CA VAL A 98 13.09 -8.85 -2.51
C VAL A 98 11.62 -9.23 -2.57
N VAL A 99 11.33 -10.52 -2.43
CA VAL A 99 9.95 -11.02 -2.34
C VAL A 99 9.70 -11.51 -0.93
N ILE A 100 8.64 -11.04 -0.34
CA ILE A 100 8.29 -11.35 1.05
C ILE A 100 6.93 -12.02 1.17
N ASP A 101 6.75 -12.70 2.29
CA ASP A 101 5.46 -13.16 2.78
C ASP A 101 4.96 -12.19 3.86
N LYS A 102 4.22 -11.17 3.44
CA LYS A 102 3.75 -10.09 4.31
C LYS A 102 2.75 -10.63 5.34
N PRO A 103 2.93 -10.37 6.63
CA PRO A 103 1.92 -10.73 7.64
C PRO A 103 0.65 -9.87 7.51
N HIS A 104 -0.45 -10.34 8.11
CA HIS A 104 -1.62 -9.51 8.38
C HIS A 104 -1.26 -8.28 9.22
N PHE A 105 -2.08 -7.25 9.21
CA PHE A 105 -1.97 -6.01 10.00
C PHE A 105 -0.80 -5.09 9.65
N LEU A 106 0.18 -5.52 8.85
CA LEU A 106 1.30 -4.71 8.43
C LEU A 106 0.97 -3.96 7.13
N ALA A 107 1.04 -2.63 7.16
CA ALA A 107 0.86 -1.82 5.96
C ALA A 107 2.03 -2.02 4.97
N THR A 108 1.79 -1.89 3.67
CA THR A 108 2.85 -2.00 2.65
C THR A 108 3.78 -0.79 2.66
N ILE A 109 3.21 0.41 2.73
CA ILE A 109 3.92 1.71 2.66
C ILE A 109 3.37 2.68 3.69
N PRO A 110 4.12 3.72 4.05
CA PRO A 110 3.67 4.79 4.93
C PRO A 110 2.39 5.45 4.42
N ARG A 111 1.35 5.48 5.27
CA ARG A 111 0.10 6.20 5.00
C ARG A 111 -0.73 6.36 6.27
N GLY A 112 -1.30 7.58 6.47
CA GLY A 112 -2.16 7.87 7.62
C GLY A 112 -1.44 7.67 8.94
N ALA A 113 -1.97 6.86 9.84
CA ALA A 113 -1.40 6.57 11.15
C ALA A 113 -0.28 5.51 11.11
N HIS A 114 -0.03 4.87 9.97
CA HIS A 114 1.01 3.85 9.80
C HIS A 114 2.16 4.43 8.98
N ILE A 115 3.23 4.83 9.63
CA ILE A 115 4.39 5.49 9.03
C ILE A 115 5.63 4.60 9.14
N THR A 116 5.99 4.21 10.36
CA THR A 116 7.17 3.40 10.65
C THR A 116 6.88 1.90 10.62
N GLU A 117 5.68 1.50 11.08
CA GLU A 117 5.22 0.11 11.10
C GLU A 117 4.64 -0.29 9.73
N THR A 118 5.54 -0.33 8.72
CA THR A 118 5.21 -0.73 7.36
C THR A 118 6.26 -1.68 6.80
N ALA A 119 5.86 -2.53 5.86
CA ALA A 119 6.77 -3.51 5.26
C ALA A 119 8.00 -2.83 4.63
N VAL A 120 7.81 -1.74 3.88
CA VAL A 120 8.92 -1.04 3.23
C VAL A 120 9.90 -0.45 4.23
N VAL A 121 9.42 0.16 5.34
CA VAL A 121 10.29 0.79 6.34
C VAL A 121 11.05 -0.27 7.13
N ARG A 122 10.37 -1.34 7.58
CA ARG A 122 11.00 -2.46 8.26
C ARG A 122 12.09 -3.12 7.40
N LEU A 123 11.79 -3.38 6.12
CA LEU A 123 12.74 -4.01 5.20
C LEU A 123 13.94 -3.12 4.88
N ARG A 124 13.72 -1.83 4.66
CA ARG A 124 14.81 -0.87 4.43
C ARG A 124 15.80 -0.84 5.59
N ARG A 125 15.29 -0.89 6.83
CA ARG A 125 16.12 -0.95 8.05
C ARG A 125 16.85 -2.29 8.17
N ALA A 126 16.11 -3.40 8.05
CA ALA A 126 16.65 -4.73 8.28
C ALA A 126 17.67 -5.17 7.21
N LEU A 127 17.53 -4.71 5.96
CA LEU A 127 18.36 -5.12 4.83
C LEU A 127 19.38 -4.06 4.40
N ASP A 128 19.35 -2.87 5.01
CA ASP A 128 20.14 -1.69 4.61
C ASP A 128 19.95 -1.34 3.11
N LEU A 129 18.70 -1.33 2.65
CA LEU A 129 18.32 -1.05 1.27
C LEU A 129 17.45 0.23 1.20
N PRO A 130 18.03 1.44 1.26
CA PRO A 130 17.27 2.68 1.34
C PRO A 130 16.39 2.94 0.10
N ASP A 131 16.78 2.45 -1.07
CA ASP A 131 16.04 2.60 -2.32
C ASP A 131 14.93 1.56 -2.53
N LEU A 132 14.80 0.58 -1.63
CA LEU A 132 13.79 -0.48 -1.73
C LEU A 132 12.39 0.11 -1.90
N THR A 133 11.66 -0.35 -2.90
CA THR A 133 10.33 0.17 -3.26
C THR A 133 9.41 -0.98 -3.63
N PRO A 134 8.16 -1.04 -3.16
CA PRO A 134 7.25 -2.09 -3.58
C PRO A 134 6.88 -1.95 -5.07
N ALA A 135 6.84 -3.08 -5.79
CA ALA A 135 6.35 -3.15 -7.17
C ALA A 135 4.82 -2.97 -7.23
N HIS A 136 4.13 -3.48 -6.22
CA HIS A 136 2.68 -3.38 -6.03
C HIS A 136 2.36 -3.25 -4.53
N ARG A 137 1.08 -3.20 -4.18
CA ARG A 137 0.67 -3.08 -2.78
C ARG A 137 -0.37 -4.12 -2.41
N LEU A 138 -0.31 -4.56 -1.17
CA LEU A 138 -1.38 -5.26 -0.47
C LEU A 138 -1.98 -4.34 0.59
N ASP A 139 -3.25 -4.50 0.88
CA ASP A 139 -3.91 -3.81 1.99
C ASP A 139 -3.25 -4.22 3.32
N ARG A 140 -3.36 -3.37 4.33
CA ARG A 140 -2.80 -3.63 5.67
C ARG A 140 -3.25 -4.99 6.22
N MET A 141 -4.52 -5.33 6.04
CA MET A 141 -5.11 -6.56 6.55
C MET A 141 -4.84 -7.81 5.69
N THR A 142 -4.46 -7.65 4.42
CA THR A 142 -4.15 -8.75 3.51
C THR A 142 -2.74 -9.26 3.74
N ALA A 143 -2.59 -10.56 3.96
CA ALA A 143 -1.28 -11.22 4.04
C ALA A 143 -0.84 -11.78 2.69
N GLY A 144 0.40 -12.27 2.60
CA GLY A 144 0.91 -13.03 1.47
C GLY A 144 1.99 -12.34 0.64
N VAL A 145 2.18 -12.84 -0.58
CA VAL A 145 3.30 -12.49 -1.45
C VAL A 145 3.29 -11.02 -1.85
N LEU A 146 4.40 -10.35 -1.59
CA LEU A 146 4.61 -8.95 -1.94
C LEU A 146 6.02 -8.75 -2.49
N VAL A 147 6.12 -8.15 -3.69
CA VAL A 147 7.37 -7.94 -4.43
C VAL A 147 7.89 -6.53 -4.22
N PHE A 148 9.18 -6.43 -3.90
CA PHE A 148 9.93 -5.17 -3.79
C PHE A 148 11.07 -5.13 -4.79
N LEU A 149 11.41 -3.94 -5.22
CA LEU A 149 12.46 -3.61 -6.17
C LEU A 149 13.62 -2.94 -5.43
N ILE A 150 14.83 -3.46 -5.61
CA ILE A 150 16.03 -2.96 -4.93
C ILE A 150 16.55 -1.70 -5.61
N ARG A 151 16.61 -1.70 -6.95
CA ARG A 151 17.23 -0.64 -7.73
C ARG A 151 16.21 0.30 -8.33
N ARG A 152 16.58 1.57 -8.49
CA ARG A 152 15.69 2.59 -9.07
C ARG A 152 15.36 2.33 -10.53
N GLU A 153 16.30 1.81 -11.30
CA GLU A 153 16.12 1.47 -12.71
C GLU A 153 15.11 0.34 -12.94
N ASP A 154 14.91 -0.53 -11.95
CA ASP A 154 13.94 -1.63 -12.04
C ASP A 154 12.49 -1.17 -11.85
N ARG A 155 12.28 0.00 -11.25
CA ARG A 155 10.92 0.46 -10.89
C ARG A 155 9.99 0.52 -12.09
N ARG A 156 10.42 1.16 -13.18
CA ARG A 156 9.58 1.33 -14.36
C ARG A 156 9.26 0.01 -15.07
N PRO A 157 10.24 -0.85 -15.43
CA PRO A 157 9.94 -2.12 -16.09
C PRO A 157 9.00 -3.02 -15.30
N TYR A 158 9.24 -3.20 -14.00
CA TYR A 158 8.38 -4.07 -13.20
C TYR A 158 7.01 -3.46 -12.89
N GLN A 159 6.91 -2.15 -12.63
CA GLN A 159 5.62 -1.50 -12.40
C GLN A 159 4.73 -1.52 -13.66
N GLU A 160 5.34 -1.46 -14.86
CA GLU A 160 4.62 -1.56 -16.12
C GLU A 160 3.91 -2.91 -16.27
N LEU A 161 4.48 -4.01 -15.77
CA LEU A 161 3.82 -5.32 -15.76
C LEU A 161 2.46 -5.30 -15.03
N PHE A 162 2.36 -4.54 -13.94
CA PHE A 162 1.09 -4.38 -13.21
C PHE A 162 0.10 -3.48 -13.94
N VAL A 163 0.59 -2.40 -14.56
CA VAL A 163 -0.24 -1.46 -15.33
C VAL A 163 -0.80 -2.14 -16.58
N SER A 164 0.03 -2.92 -17.28
CA SER A 164 -0.35 -3.67 -18.49
C SER A 164 -1.02 -5.03 -18.20
N GLN A 165 -1.29 -5.34 -16.92
CA GLN A 165 -1.93 -6.58 -16.47
C GLN A 165 -1.21 -7.87 -16.90
N GLN A 166 0.12 -7.82 -17.02
CA GLN A 166 0.98 -8.96 -17.37
C GLN A 166 1.42 -9.77 -16.14
N VAL A 167 0.81 -9.53 -14.99
CA VAL A 167 1.06 -10.24 -13.74
C VAL A 167 -0.14 -11.09 -13.38
N THR A 168 0.06 -12.40 -13.30
CA THR A 168 -0.93 -13.32 -12.74
C THR A 168 -0.88 -13.24 -11.22
N LYS A 169 -2.04 -13.00 -10.61
CA LYS A 169 -2.20 -12.91 -9.15
C LYS A 169 -3.22 -13.94 -8.71
N GLU A 170 -2.88 -14.74 -7.74
CA GLU A 170 -3.75 -15.71 -7.13
C GLU A 170 -3.92 -15.39 -5.65
N TYR A 171 -5.17 -15.34 -5.19
CA TYR A 171 -5.51 -15.12 -3.78
C TYR A 171 -6.37 -16.26 -3.27
N GLU A 172 -6.29 -16.51 -1.98
CA GLU A 172 -7.24 -17.34 -1.25
C GLU A 172 -8.03 -16.49 -0.27
N ALA A 173 -9.30 -16.81 -0.11
CA ALA A 173 -10.17 -16.19 0.90
C ALA A 173 -11.00 -17.26 1.59
N VAL A 174 -11.34 -17.03 2.88
CA VAL A 174 -12.34 -17.81 3.60
C VAL A 174 -13.56 -16.92 3.85
N ALA A 175 -14.72 -17.42 3.49
CA ALA A 175 -16.02 -16.77 3.66
C ALA A 175 -17.13 -17.79 3.94
N GLY A 176 -18.35 -17.33 4.11
CA GLY A 176 -19.52 -18.21 4.16
C GLY A 176 -19.68 -19.05 2.86
N HIS A 177 -20.43 -20.12 2.93
CA HIS A 177 -20.83 -20.94 1.79
C HIS A 177 -22.29 -20.76 1.45
N ASP A 178 -22.59 -20.37 0.22
CA ASP A 178 -23.96 -20.36 -0.32
C ASP A 178 -24.10 -21.43 -1.42
N PRO A 179 -24.82 -22.52 -1.19
CA PRO A 179 -24.97 -23.61 -2.15
C PRO A 179 -25.81 -23.23 -3.39
N THR A 180 -26.46 -22.06 -3.39
CA THR A 180 -27.21 -21.58 -4.56
C THR A 180 -26.30 -20.91 -5.58
N LEU A 181 -25.09 -20.54 -5.19
CA LEU A 181 -24.11 -19.92 -6.09
C LEU A 181 -23.27 -20.98 -6.80
N THR A 182 -23.13 -20.83 -8.10
CA THR A 182 -22.27 -21.69 -8.92
C THR A 182 -20.91 -21.04 -9.19
N PHE A 183 -19.85 -21.82 -9.16
CA PHE A 183 -18.47 -21.43 -9.44
C PHE A 183 -17.88 -22.29 -10.56
N PRO A 184 -16.86 -21.80 -11.34
CA PRO A 184 -16.26 -20.48 -11.23
C PRO A 184 -17.22 -19.35 -11.69
N ARG A 185 -17.08 -18.18 -11.08
CA ARG A 185 -17.87 -16.98 -11.39
C ARG A 185 -17.00 -15.77 -11.67
N THR A 186 -17.30 -15.03 -12.72
CA THR A 186 -16.62 -13.76 -13.01
C THR A 186 -17.45 -12.59 -12.52
N ILE A 187 -16.83 -11.74 -11.71
CA ILE A 187 -17.43 -10.50 -11.20
C ILE A 187 -16.77 -9.33 -11.92
N ARG A 188 -17.60 -8.43 -12.43
CA ARG A 188 -17.20 -7.17 -13.06
C ARG A 188 -17.98 -6.04 -12.43
N SER A 189 -17.30 -5.03 -11.94
CA SER A 189 -17.95 -3.86 -11.37
C SER A 189 -17.12 -2.59 -11.59
N ARG A 190 -17.75 -1.45 -11.39
CA ARG A 190 -17.09 -0.16 -11.33
C ARG A 190 -16.78 0.16 -9.87
N ILE A 191 -15.53 0.06 -9.50
CA ILE A 191 -15.03 0.40 -8.15
C ILE A 191 -14.50 1.82 -8.14
N VAL A 192 -15.02 2.63 -7.22
CA VAL A 192 -14.61 4.03 -7.00
C VAL A 192 -14.03 4.16 -5.60
N LYS A 193 -13.00 4.98 -5.48
CA LYS A 193 -12.34 5.30 -4.22
C LYS A 193 -12.22 6.80 -4.07
N GLU A 194 -13.06 7.38 -3.25
CA GLU A 194 -13.03 8.80 -2.95
C GLU A 194 -11.85 9.16 -2.05
N HIS A 195 -11.33 10.37 -2.27
CA HIS A 195 -10.24 10.89 -1.45
C HIS A 195 -10.74 11.17 -0.02
N GLY A 196 -9.97 10.75 0.98
CA GLY A 196 -10.33 10.92 2.40
C GLY A 196 -11.26 9.85 2.97
N ILE A 197 -12.01 9.08 2.15
CA ILE A 197 -12.85 7.97 2.62
C ILE A 197 -12.02 6.69 2.73
N MET A 198 -12.18 5.90 3.80
CA MET A 198 -11.38 4.68 4.00
C MET A 198 -11.82 3.53 3.10
N THR A 199 -13.11 3.38 2.87
CA THR A 199 -13.70 2.33 2.03
C THR A 199 -13.74 2.73 0.55
N ALA A 200 -13.73 1.76 -0.34
CA ALA A 200 -14.13 1.92 -1.74
C ALA A 200 -15.58 1.46 -1.89
N THR A 201 -16.24 1.87 -2.96
CA THR A 201 -17.64 1.55 -3.27
C THR A 201 -17.78 1.01 -4.67
N GLU A 202 -18.79 0.19 -4.91
CA GLU A 202 -19.24 -0.16 -6.25
C GLU A 202 -20.30 0.85 -6.70
N GLU A 203 -20.18 1.34 -7.93
CA GLU A 203 -21.08 2.31 -8.53
C GLU A 203 -21.59 1.83 -9.89
N PRO A 204 -22.79 2.29 -10.32
CA PRO A 204 -23.24 2.06 -11.68
C PRO A 204 -22.29 2.64 -12.72
N GLY A 205 -22.11 1.94 -13.85
CA GLY A 205 -21.29 2.41 -14.98
C GLY A 205 -20.41 1.31 -15.56
N GLU A 206 -19.59 1.69 -16.55
CA GLU A 206 -18.67 0.76 -17.20
C GLU A 206 -17.71 0.12 -16.18
N PRO A 207 -17.61 -1.22 -16.15
CA PRO A 207 -16.73 -1.92 -15.22
C PRO A 207 -15.26 -1.53 -15.40
N ASN A 208 -14.58 -1.28 -14.29
CA ASN A 208 -13.15 -1.01 -14.24
C ASN A 208 -12.39 -2.06 -13.41
N SER A 209 -13.09 -3.08 -12.95
CA SER A 209 -12.55 -4.18 -12.14
C SER A 209 -13.12 -5.52 -12.62
N GLU A 210 -12.28 -6.57 -12.56
CA GLU A 210 -12.66 -7.93 -12.90
C GLU A 210 -11.93 -8.92 -11.98
N THR A 211 -12.70 -9.88 -11.43
CA THR A 211 -12.18 -11.00 -10.63
C THR A 211 -12.90 -12.28 -11.00
N VAL A 212 -12.16 -13.36 -11.24
CA VAL A 212 -12.74 -14.71 -11.28
C VAL A 212 -12.68 -15.28 -9.87
N VAL A 213 -13.80 -15.78 -9.37
CA VAL A 213 -13.95 -16.47 -8.09
C VAL A 213 -14.20 -17.94 -8.35
N ASP A 214 -13.43 -18.81 -7.72
CA ASP A 214 -13.56 -20.25 -7.81
C ASP A 214 -13.70 -20.85 -6.41
N LEU A 215 -14.46 -21.92 -6.25
CA LEU A 215 -14.64 -22.63 -4.98
C LEU A 215 -13.59 -23.75 -4.88
N ILE A 216 -12.76 -23.71 -3.84
CA ILE A 216 -11.74 -24.75 -3.59
C ILE A 216 -12.33 -25.88 -2.77
N GLU A 217 -12.89 -25.57 -1.61
CA GLU A 217 -13.40 -26.55 -0.66
C GLU A 217 -14.45 -25.92 0.27
N THR A 218 -15.27 -26.76 0.86
CA THR A 218 -16.30 -26.36 1.84
C THR A 218 -16.13 -27.12 3.14
N ARG A 219 -16.43 -26.45 4.25
CA ARG A 219 -16.38 -27.04 5.58
C ARG A 219 -17.30 -26.29 6.56
N ASP A 220 -18.20 -26.99 7.20
CA ASP A 220 -19.05 -26.47 8.29
C ASP A 220 -19.76 -25.13 7.96
N GLY A 221 -20.37 -25.03 6.78
CA GLY A 221 -21.05 -23.81 6.30
C GLY A 221 -20.13 -22.67 5.84
N ARG A 222 -18.84 -22.93 5.78
CA ARG A 222 -17.79 -22.02 5.30
C ARG A 222 -17.19 -22.57 4.02
N ALA A 223 -16.52 -21.71 3.27
CA ALA A 223 -15.83 -22.10 2.06
C ALA A 223 -14.50 -21.36 1.91
N ARG A 224 -13.54 -22.03 1.27
CA ARG A 224 -12.30 -21.46 0.78
C ARG A 224 -12.45 -21.18 -0.71
N TYR A 225 -12.16 -19.97 -1.08
CA TYR A 225 -12.25 -19.49 -2.46
C TYR A 225 -10.89 -19.14 -3.02
N ARG A 226 -10.68 -19.45 -4.30
CA ARG A 226 -9.58 -18.94 -5.11
C ARG A 226 -10.06 -17.72 -5.86
N LEU A 227 -9.33 -16.62 -5.77
CA LEU A 227 -9.67 -15.34 -6.38
C LEU A 227 -8.55 -14.96 -7.36
N LEU A 228 -8.91 -14.75 -8.63
CA LEU A 228 -7.99 -14.40 -9.71
C LEU A 228 -8.34 -13.02 -10.27
N PRO A 229 -7.82 -11.94 -9.65
CA PRO A 229 -8.10 -10.58 -10.11
C PRO A 229 -7.27 -10.22 -11.35
N LYS A 230 -7.91 -9.79 -12.44
CA LYS A 230 -7.25 -9.21 -13.60
C LYS A 230 -6.79 -7.77 -13.34
N THR A 231 -7.57 -7.04 -12.60
CA THR A 231 -7.32 -5.63 -12.22
C THR A 231 -6.81 -5.55 -10.77
N GLY A 232 -6.56 -4.33 -10.27
CA GLY A 232 -6.05 -4.13 -8.91
C GLY A 232 -6.62 -2.87 -8.25
N ARG A 233 -7.97 -2.72 -8.23
CA ARG A 233 -8.62 -1.59 -7.57
C ARG A 233 -8.54 -1.73 -6.05
N THR A 234 -8.60 -0.61 -5.35
CA THR A 234 -8.62 -0.58 -3.89
C THR A 234 -9.75 -1.46 -3.35
N HIS A 235 -9.43 -2.38 -2.45
CA HIS A 235 -10.35 -3.33 -1.80
C HIS A 235 -11.16 -4.22 -2.77
N GLN A 236 -10.71 -4.38 -4.03
CA GLN A 236 -11.46 -5.06 -5.07
C GLN A 236 -12.00 -6.43 -4.65
N LEU A 237 -11.14 -7.31 -4.12
CA LEU A 237 -11.54 -8.67 -3.75
C LEU A 237 -12.53 -8.68 -2.59
N ARG A 238 -12.36 -7.77 -1.64
CA ARG A 238 -13.25 -7.62 -0.48
C ARG A 238 -14.65 -7.15 -0.91
N LEU A 239 -14.71 -6.15 -1.81
CA LEU A 239 -15.97 -5.68 -2.40
C LEU A 239 -16.66 -6.78 -3.22
N HIS A 240 -15.94 -7.41 -4.14
CA HIS A 240 -16.49 -8.46 -5.00
C HIS A 240 -17.05 -9.65 -4.19
N MET A 241 -16.34 -10.08 -3.15
CA MET A 241 -16.86 -11.13 -2.28
C MET A 241 -18.08 -10.66 -1.47
N SER A 242 -18.04 -9.44 -0.95
CA SER A 242 -19.18 -8.85 -0.23
C SER A 242 -20.40 -8.66 -1.13
N SER A 243 -20.24 -8.26 -2.39
CA SER A 243 -21.37 -8.10 -3.35
C SER A 243 -22.01 -9.42 -3.75
N LEU A 244 -21.31 -10.54 -3.60
CA LEU A 244 -21.90 -11.89 -3.72
C LEU A 244 -22.71 -12.33 -2.51
N GLY A 245 -22.75 -11.54 -1.43
CA GLY A 245 -23.29 -11.97 -0.15
C GLY A 245 -22.34 -12.87 0.66
N LEU A 246 -21.07 -12.96 0.24
CA LEU A 246 -20.01 -13.78 0.85
C LEU A 246 -18.89 -12.90 1.38
N PRO A 247 -19.13 -12.00 2.36
CA PRO A 247 -18.07 -11.15 2.90
C PRO A 247 -16.95 -12.03 3.48
N ILE A 248 -15.71 -11.62 3.21
CA ILE A 248 -14.52 -12.34 3.68
C ILE A 248 -14.49 -12.30 5.20
N GLU A 249 -14.21 -13.43 5.86
CA GLU A 249 -14.11 -13.49 7.32
C GLU A 249 -13.02 -12.55 7.86
N GLY A 250 -13.34 -11.89 8.97
CA GLY A 250 -12.46 -10.89 9.57
C GLY A 250 -12.40 -9.56 8.80
N ASP A 251 -13.25 -9.36 7.79
CA ASP A 251 -13.35 -8.07 7.13
C ASP A 251 -14.00 -7.03 8.03
N ASN A 252 -13.28 -5.95 8.30
CA ASN A 252 -13.75 -4.84 9.13
C ASN A 252 -14.26 -3.64 8.33
N TYR A 253 -14.30 -3.75 6.99
CA TYR A 253 -14.79 -2.68 6.11
C TYR A 253 -16.06 -3.08 5.36
N TYR A 254 -16.23 -4.37 5.06
CA TYR A 254 -17.34 -4.86 4.24
C TYR A 254 -18.03 -6.08 4.90
N PRO A 255 -19.37 -6.18 4.85
CA PRO A 255 -20.28 -5.20 4.22
C PRO A 255 -20.37 -3.88 4.99
N ASP A 256 -20.10 -3.90 6.32
CA ASP A 256 -20.24 -2.77 7.22
C ASP A 256 -18.90 -2.35 7.82
N PHE A 257 -18.62 -1.06 7.79
CA PHE A 257 -17.41 -0.51 8.40
C PHE A 257 -17.44 -0.67 9.92
N ARG A 258 -16.41 -1.34 10.45
CA ARG A 258 -16.15 -1.48 11.88
C ARG A 258 -14.75 -0.97 12.19
N ARG A 259 -14.65 -0.06 13.14
CA ARG A 259 -13.35 0.43 13.59
C ARG A 259 -12.67 -0.65 14.43
N SER A 260 -11.46 -1.02 14.06
CA SER A 260 -10.63 -1.88 14.92
C SER A 260 -9.92 -1.04 15.96
N GLU A 261 -9.81 -1.55 17.18
CA GLU A 261 -9.02 -0.90 18.23
C GLU A 261 -7.52 -0.92 17.86
N PRO A 262 -6.80 0.16 18.15
CA PRO A 262 -5.37 0.19 17.96
C PRO A 262 -4.69 -0.94 18.78
N GLY A 263 -3.85 -1.75 18.10
CA GLY A 263 -3.15 -2.87 18.74
C GLY A 263 -3.96 -4.16 18.87
N ASP A 264 -5.19 -4.19 18.39
CA ASP A 264 -5.92 -5.46 18.27
C ASP A 264 -5.50 -6.22 17.01
N PHE A 265 -4.83 -7.35 17.22
CA PHE A 265 -4.36 -8.28 16.19
C PHE A 265 -5.08 -9.63 16.25
N SER A 266 -6.21 -9.73 16.97
CA SER A 266 -6.91 -10.98 17.24
C SER A 266 -7.69 -11.53 16.04
N THR A 267 -8.20 -10.63 15.18
CA THR A 267 -9.09 -11.00 14.08
C THR A 267 -8.48 -10.62 12.72
N PRO A 268 -7.64 -11.48 12.13
CA PRO A 268 -7.06 -11.23 10.81
C PRO A 268 -8.12 -11.36 9.70
N LEU A 269 -8.03 -10.52 8.69
CA LEU A 269 -8.78 -10.70 7.45
C LEU A 269 -8.37 -12.02 6.78
N ARG A 270 -9.30 -12.94 6.56
CA ARG A 270 -9.04 -14.24 5.92
C ARG A 270 -8.83 -14.10 4.40
N LEU A 271 -7.89 -13.23 4.01
CA LEU A 271 -7.48 -12.96 2.62
C LEU A 271 -5.95 -13.05 2.50
N LEU A 272 -5.50 -13.92 1.63
CA LEU A 272 -4.10 -14.23 1.41
C LEU A 272 -3.73 -14.06 -0.07
N ALA A 273 -2.75 -13.24 -0.39
CA ALA A 273 -2.08 -13.22 -1.68
C ALA A 273 -1.24 -14.51 -1.81
N ARG A 274 -1.86 -15.58 -2.36
CA ARG A 274 -1.30 -16.93 -2.40
C ARG A 274 -0.09 -17.01 -3.31
N ALA A 275 -0.20 -16.48 -4.53
CA ALA A 275 0.87 -16.53 -5.50
C ALA A 275 0.87 -15.32 -6.43
N ILE A 276 2.05 -15.04 -6.95
CA ILE A 276 2.27 -14.05 -8.00
C ILE A 276 3.19 -14.66 -9.07
N GLU A 277 2.85 -14.46 -10.35
CA GLU A 277 3.63 -14.93 -11.48
C GLU A 277 3.74 -13.86 -12.56
N PHE A 278 4.93 -13.69 -13.11
CA PHE A 278 5.21 -12.73 -14.19
C PHE A 278 6.45 -13.17 -14.98
N THR A 279 6.57 -12.70 -16.21
CA THR A 279 7.83 -12.78 -16.95
C THR A 279 8.74 -11.66 -16.48
N ASP A 280 9.91 -12.01 -15.98
CA ASP A 280 10.91 -11.05 -15.50
C ASP A 280 11.40 -10.16 -16.66
N PRO A 281 11.22 -8.83 -16.59
CA PRO A 281 11.56 -7.94 -17.71
C PRO A 281 13.07 -7.82 -17.96
N ARG A 282 13.92 -8.36 -17.07
CA ARG A 282 15.37 -8.36 -17.23
C ARG A 282 15.91 -9.64 -17.81
N SER A 283 15.46 -10.79 -17.29
CA SER A 283 15.95 -12.10 -17.74
C SER A 283 15.07 -12.73 -18.81
N GLY A 284 13.81 -12.33 -18.95
CA GLY A 284 12.82 -12.98 -19.79
C GLY A 284 12.29 -14.29 -19.24
N GLU A 285 12.71 -14.71 -18.04
CA GLU A 285 12.27 -15.95 -17.40
C GLU A 285 10.92 -15.77 -16.71
N VAL A 286 10.10 -16.81 -16.69
CA VAL A 286 8.88 -16.83 -15.88
C VAL A 286 9.28 -17.04 -14.42
N ARG A 287 8.83 -16.13 -13.57
CA ARG A 287 9.06 -16.19 -12.13
C ARG A 287 7.73 -16.32 -11.39
N ARG A 288 7.63 -17.35 -10.54
CA ARG A 288 6.48 -17.60 -9.68
C ARG A 288 6.93 -17.66 -8.23
N PHE A 289 6.21 -16.93 -7.36
CA PHE A 289 6.45 -16.92 -5.92
C PHE A 289 5.15 -17.27 -5.20
N GLU A 290 5.26 -18.10 -4.15
CA GLU A 290 4.11 -18.55 -3.38
C GLU A 290 4.29 -18.26 -1.90
N SER A 291 3.19 -17.88 -1.25
CA SER A 291 3.14 -17.70 0.20
C SER A 291 3.26 -19.02 0.93
N ARG A 292 4.04 -19.04 2.00
CA ARG A 292 4.13 -20.17 2.94
C ARG A 292 3.05 -20.12 4.01
N ARG A 293 2.31 -19.00 4.09
CA ARG A 293 1.21 -18.83 5.03
C ARG A 293 -0.01 -19.62 4.58
N THR A 294 -0.84 -19.97 5.55
CA THR A 294 -2.12 -20.62 5.32
C THR A 294 -3.22 -19.84 6.02
N LEU A 295 -4.39 -19.79 5.40
CA LEU A 295 -5.60 -19.35 6.09
C LEU A 295 -6.12 -20.51 6.93
N GLY A 296 -6.31 -20.30 8.25
CA GLY A 296 -7.04 -21.27 9.06
C GLY A 296 -8.49 -21.37 8.62
N TRP A 297 -9.20 -22.36 9.18
CA TRP A 297 -10.65 -22.48 9.09
C TRP A 297 -11.33 -21.69 10.18
#